data_632eae5aeaf87febdd4d0025ab673660
#
_entry.id   632eae5aeaf87febdd4d0025ab673660
#
_cell.length_a   1.000
_cell.length_b   1.000
_cell.length_c   1.000
_cell.angle_alpha   90.00
_cell.angle_beta   90.00
_cell.angle_gamma   90.00
#
_symmetry.space_group_name_H-M   'P 1'
#
loop_
_entity.id
_entity.type
_entity.pdbx_description
1 polymer ?
#
loop_
_entity_poly.entity_id
_entity_poly.type
_entity_poly.pdbx_seq_one_letter_code
_entity_poly.pdbx_strand_id
1 'polypeptide(L)'
;MNVGHIATKNFAATEVSTCNSQQNTSTELSSCIINAASECTAFVRTIIKKSDSYDAMQIDKLKIDTLDKHDEINSQREHHKKFLQAIKANAFDRAMIEKPEDPIPLSLIYSSIDSIKYNTGNCADMSLILGSIIAKYIPQRLTGIGFSKNNIFDARINTSLMYNSASGGNHVVVLLTFTDSKRISEYILDPWLDARIFKKEESYEIYKNNSNKYINENHCFEAHDKYSAIMNSAEYIEAIAKTINNLYGVNLDEIQLTNPFKFI
;
A
#
# COMPACT_ATOMS: atom_id res chain seq x y z
N MET A 1 -32.20 -10.82 19.83
CA MET A 1 -31.10 -10.81 18.85
C MET A 1 -30.22 -9.62 19.16
N ASN A 2 -29.13 -9.84 19.90
CA ASN A 2 -28.17 -8.77 20.25
C ASN A 2 -27.08 -8.72 19.18
N VAL A 3 -27.09 -7.64 18.40
CA VAL A 3 -26.01 -7.35 17.44
C VAL A 3 -24.84 -6.80 18.25
N GLY A 4 -23.80 -7.63 18.41
CA GLY A 4 -22.57 -7.24 19.09
C GLY A 4 -21.89 -6.09 18.34
N HIS A 5 -21.77 -4.95 19.00
CA HIS A 5 -20.93 -3.85 18.55
C HIS A 5 -19.47 -4.31 18.56
N ILE A 6 -18.91 -4.47 17.37
CA ILE A 6 -17.45 -4.56 17.20
C ILE A 6 -16.90 -3.17 17.50
N ALA A 7 -16.21 -3.07 18.63
CA ALA A 7 -15.53 -1.84 19.03
C ALA A 7 -14.42 -1.53 18.00
N THR A 8 -14.70 -0.58 17.13
CA THR A 8 -13.66 0.09 16.35
C THR A 8 -12.72 0.79 17.32
N LYS A 9 -11.51 0.26 17.48
CA LYS A 9 -10.44 0.98 18.19
C LYS A 9 -10.23 2.29 17.45
N ASN A 10 -10.60 3.38 18.13
CA ASN A 10 -10.28 4.73 17.70
C ASN A 10 -8.74 4.82 17.53
N PHE A 11 -8.27 4.89 16.29
CA PHE A 11 -6.94 5.40 16.03
C PHE A 11 -6.94 6.84 16.52
N ALA A 12 -6.10 7.10 17.53
CA ALA A 12 -5.88 8.44 18.01
C ALA A 12 -5.54 9.33 16.82
N ALA A 13 -6.39 10.30 16.56
CA ALA A 13 -6.11 11.35 15.60
C ALA A 13 -4.85 12.07 16.09
N THR A 14 -3.73 11.78 15.45
CA THR A 14 -2.49 12.55 15.67
C THR A 14 -2.83 13.98 15.30
N GLU A 15 -2.72 14.88 16.27
CA GLU A 15 -2.98 16.31 16.05
C GLU A 15 -2.18 16.77 14.83
N VAL A 16 -2.89 17.29 13.85
CA VAL A 16 -2.29 17.92 12.68
C VAL A 16 -1.62 19.19 13.17
N SER A 17 -0.33 19.09 13.43
CA SER A 17 0.51 20.25 13.71
C SER A 17 0.42 21.18 12.50
N THR A 18 -0.18 22.35 12.69
CA THR A 18 -0.23 23.43 11.70
C THR A 18 1.20 23.93 11.49
N CYS A 19 1.84 23.48 10.39
CA CYS A 19 3.14 23.97 9.97
C CYS A 19 3.05 25.47 9.69
N ASN A 20 3.65 26.27 10.57
CA ASN A 20 3.84 27.69 10.35
C ASN A 20 4.93 27.93 9.29
N SER A 21 4.72 28.89 8.41
CA SER A 21 5.49 29.24 7.21
C SER A 21 6.88 29.87 7.46
N GLN A 22 7.64 29.42 8.46
CA GLN A 22 9.01 29.85 8.70
C GLN A 22 9.97 28.66 8.61
N GLN A 23 10.91 28.71 7.66
CA GLN A 23 12.04 27.79 7.41
C GLN A 23 11.84 26.36 7.97
N ASN A 24 11.07 25.56 7.24
CA ASN A 24 10.84 24.17 7.58
C ASN A 24 12.19 23.43 7.64
N THR A 25 12.50 22.86 8.78
CA THR A 25 13.75 22.11 9.01
C THR A 25 13.69 20.76 8.30
N SER A 26 14.84 20.15 8.06
CA SER A 26 14.94 18.80 7.48
C SER A 26 14.11 17.75 8.28
N THR A 27 14.14 17.84 9.60
CA THR A 27 13.36 16.96 10.49
C THR A 27 11.86 17.11 10.27
N GLU A 28 11.38 18.31 9.96
CA GLU A 28 9.98 18.60 9.67
C GLU A 28 9.58 18.00 8.32
N LEU A 29 10.42 18.12 7.30
CA LEU A 29 10.19 17.51 5.99
C LEU A 29 10.07 15.99 6.10
N SER A 30 10.97 15.32 6.83
CA SER A 30 10.93 13.87 7.05
C SER A 30 9.64 13.42 7.74
N SER A 31 9.23 14.14 8.78
CA SER A 31 7.97 13.86 9.47
C SER A 31 6.76 14.02 8.54
N CYS A 32 6.75 15.05 7.70
CA CYS A 32 5.67 15.26 6.73
C CYS A 32 5.64 14.15 5.65
N ILE A 33 6.80 13.68 5.18
CA ILE A 33 6.88 12.56 4.23
C ILE A 33 6.31 11.28 4.86
N ILE A 34 6.72 10.96 6.09
CA ILE A 34 6.27 9.76 6.80
C ILE A 34 4.76 9.81 7.07
N ASN A 35 4.24 10.95 7.50
CA ASN A 35 2.82 11.14 7.74
C ASN A 35 2.00 10.98 6.45
N ALA A 36 2.43 11.61 5.35
CA ALA A 36 1.79 11.46 4.06
C ALA A 36 1.82 10.01 3.55
N ALA A 37 2.94 9.30 3.74
CA ALA A 37 3.05 7.89 3.39
C ALA A 37 2.13 7.00 4.24
N SER A 38 1.97 7.32 5.53
CA SER A 38 1.03 6.63 6.42
C SER A 38 -0.42 6.83 5.99
N GLU A 39 -0.80 8.06 5.60
CA GLU A 39 -2.11 8.37 5.04
C GLU A 39 -2.37 7.53 3.78
N CYS A 40 -1.42 7.46 2.85
CA CYS A 40 -1.53 6.63 1.63
C CYS A 40 -1.70 5.15 1.95
N THR A 41 -0.92 4.63 2.92
CA THR A 41 -0.96 3.22 3.31
C THR A 41 -2.32 2.85 3.90
N ALA A 42 -2.86 3.69 4.78
CA ALA A 42 -4.19 3.52 5.35
C ALA A 42 -5.28 3.62 4.27
N PHE A 43 -5.15 4.55 3.32
CA PHE A 43 -6.10 4.70 2.23
C PHE A 43 -6.15 3.46 1.34
N VAL A 44 -5.01 2.91 0.93
CA VAL A 44 -4.99 1.66 0.13
C VAL A 44 -5.73 0.53 0.87
N ARG A 45 -5.54 0.42 2.17
CA ARG A 45 -6.26 -0.56 2.99
C ARG A 45 -7.77 -0.33 3.00
N THR A 46 -8.19 0.93 2.89
CA THR A 46 -9.62 1.28 2.81
C THR A 46 -10.24 0.87 1.48
N ILE A 47 -9.53 1.05 0.36
CA ILE A 47 -10.04 0.71 -0.98
C ILE A 47 -9.86 -0.76 -1.35
N ILE A 48 -8.90 -1.47 -0.74
CA ILE A 48 -8.71 -2.92 -0.91
C ILE A 48 -9.09 -3.62 0.40
N LYS A 49 -10.38 -3.88 0.59
CA LYS A 49 -10.92 -4.41 1.84
C LYS A 49 -10.77 -5.92 1.98
N LYS A 50 -10.72 -6.64 0.85
CA LYS A 50 -10.66 -8.10 0.81
C LYS A 50 -9.29 -8.56 0.33
N SER A 51 -8.64 -9.38 1.12
CA SER A 51 -7.38 -10.02 0.78
C SER A 51 -7.35 -11.41 1.41
N ASP A 52 -7.09 -12.44 0.62
CA ASP A 52 -6.98 -13.82 1.08
C ASP A 52 -5.92 -13.99 2.18
N SER A 53 -4.83 -13.24 2.07
CA SER A 53 -3.76 -13.26 3.05
C SER A 53 -4.11 -12.55 4.35
N TYR A 54 -4.92 -11.47 4.29
CA TYR A 54 -5.36 -10.73 5.47
C TYR A 54 -6.35 -11.55 6.30
N ASP A 55 -7.29 -12.22 5.65
CA ASP A 55 -8.27 -13.06 6.33
C ASP A 55 -7.57 -14.22 7.06
N ALA A 56 -6.47 -14.77 6.52
CA ALA A 56 -5.64 -15.75 7.22
C ALA A 56 -5.05 -15.21 8.52
N MET A 57 -4.55 -13.99 8.50
CA MET A 57 -3.94 -13.36 9.67
C MET A 57 -4.98 -13.01 10.76
N GLN A 58 -6.19 -12.63 10.35
CA GLN A 58 -7.32 -12.40 11.27
C GLN A 58 -7.77 -13.69 11.95
N ILE A 59 -7.81 -14.82 11.22
CA ILE A 59 -8.17 -16.14 11.77
C ILE A 59 -7.17 -16.54 12.85
N ASP A 60 -5.87 -16.42 12.57
CA ASP A 60 -4.83 -16.78 13.54
C ASP A 60 -4.89 -15.88 14.81
N LYS A 61 -5.31 -14.61 14.66
CA LYS A 61 -5.48 -13.68 15.80
C LYS A 61 -6.74 -13.96 16.65
N LEU A 62 -7.81 -14.42 16.01
CA LEU A 62 -9.11 -14.61 16.70
C LEU A 62 -9.19 -15.91 17.49
N LYS A 63 -8.17 -16.81 17.42
CA LYS A 63 -8.20 -18.14 18.09
C LYS A 63 -9.57 -18.79 17.94
N ILE A 64 -9.99 -19.01 16.67
CA ILE A 64 -11.32 -19.56 16.40
C ILE A 64 -11.30 -21.04 16.78
N ASP A 65 -11.91 -21.37 17.92
CA ASP A 65 -11.89 -22.68 18.54
C ASP A 65 -12.91 -23.69 17.95
N THR A 66 -13.63 -23.34 16.89
CA THR A 66 -14.64 -24.23 16.31
C THR A 66 -14.27 -24.65 14.90
N LEU A 67 -14.17 -25.97 14.66
CA LEU A 67 -13.90 -26.61 13.36
C LEU A 67 -14.81 -26.08 12.25
N ASP A 68 -16.11 -25.91 12.51
CA ASP A 68 -17.10 -25.46 11.51
C ASP A 68 -16.80 -24.06 10.96
N LYS A 69 -16.35 -23.13 11.81
CA LYS A 69 -15.95 -21.79 11.36
C LYS A 69 -14.65 -21.81 10.55
N HIS A 70 -13.76 -22.73 10.86
CA HIS A 70 -12.50 -22.91 10.13
C HIS A 70 -12.74 -23.35 8.68
N ASP A 71 -13.68 -24.25 8.46
CA ASP A 71 -14.05 -24.76 7.13
C ASP A 71 -14.79 -23.70 6.31
N GLU A 72 -15.68 -22.94 6.90
CA GLU A 72 -16.36 -21.81 6.25
C GLU A 72 -15.34 -20.76 5.77
N ILE A 73 -14.40 -20.36 6.64
CA ILE A 73 -13.38 -19.38 6.33
C ILE A 73 -12.43 -19.88 5.25
N ASN A 74 -12.00 -21.14 5.30
CA ASN A 74 -11.16 -21.74 4.27
C ASN A 74 -11.88 -21.80 2.92
N SER A 75 -13.18 -22.12 2.90
CA SER A 75 -13.99 -22.09 1.69
C SER A 75 -14.10 -20.68 1.09
N GLN A 76 -14.32 -19.66 1.92
CA GLN A 76 -14.34 -18.26 1.48
C GLN A 76 -12.98 -17.81 0.91
N ARG A 77 -11.87 -18.22 1.53
CA ARG A 77 -10.52 -17.93 1.04
C ARG A 77 -10.24 -18.57 -0.31
N GLU A 78 -10.59 -19.84 -0.50
CA GLU A 78 -10.40 -20.52 -1.79
C GLU A 78 -11.27 -19.87 -2.89
N HIS A 79 -12.49 -19.46 -2.57
CA HIS A 79 -13.33 -18.73 -3.50
C HIS A 79 -12.71 -17.38 -3.87
N HIS A 80 -12.23 -16.63 -2.88
CA HIS A 80 -11.57 -15.35 -3.08
C HIS A 80 -10.28 -15.47 -3.91
N LYS A 81 -9.46 -16.49 -3.64
CA LYS A 81 -8.25 -16.79 -4.41
C LYS A 81 -8.58 -17.09 -5.88
N LYS A 82 -9.60 -17.90 -6.15
CA LYS A 82 -10.07 -18.17 -7.52
C LYS A 82 -10.56 -16.90 -8.21
N PHE A 83 -11.26 -16.04 -7.49
CA PHE A 83 -11.71 -14.75 -8.01
C PHE A 83 -10.54 -13.83 -8.39
N LEU A 84 -9.52 -13.70 -7.53
CA LEU A 84 -8.31 -12.95 -7.84
C LEU A 84 -7.55 -13.52 -9.03
N GLN A 85 -7.47 -14.85 -9.15
CA GLN A 85 -6.86 -15.50 -10.30
C GLN A 85 -7.61 -15.16 -11.60
N ALA A 86 -8.94 -15.17 -11.56
CA ALA A 86 -9.78 -14.82 -12.70
C ALA A 86 -9.60 -13.34 -13.11
N ILE A 87 -9.51 -12.41 -12.15
CA ILE A 87 -9.19 -11.00 -12.42
C ILE A 87 -7.85 -10.87 -13.16
N LYS A 88 -6.80 -11.54 -12.65
CA LYS A 88 -5.45 -11.47 -13.23
C LYS A 88 -5.39 -12.10 -14.63
N ALA A 89 -6.04 -13.23 -14.83
CA ALA A 89 -6.14 -13.86 -16.14
C ALA A 89 -6.85 -12.96 -17.15
N ASN A 90 -8.00 -12.40 -16.79
CA ASN A 90 -8.74 -11.45 -17.64
C ASN A 90 -7.94 -10.20 -17.97
N ALA A 91 -7.22 -9.64 -16.98
CA ALA A 91 -6.35 -8.49 -17.19
C ALA A 91 -5.22 -8.81 -18.18
N PHE A 92 -4.64 -10.01 -18.08
CA PHE A 92 -3.59 -10.46 -19.00
C PHE A 92 -4.14 -10.68 -20.41
N ASP A 93 -5.30 -11.33 -20.57
CA ASP A 93 -5.93 -11.56 -21.88
C ASP A 93 -6.24 -10.24 -22.58
N ARG A 94 -6.77 -9.24 -21.88
CA ARG A 94 -7.00 -7.90 -22.43
C ARG A 94 -5.69 -7.24 -22.88
N ALA A 95 -4.64 -7.34 -22.07
CA ALA A 95 -3.33 -6.78 -22.40
C ALA A 95 -2.70 -7.47 -23.61
N MET A 96 -2.87 -8.80 -23.73
CA MET A 96 -2.40 -9.57 -24.90
C MET A 96 -3.09 -9.16 -26.20
N ILE A 97 -4.36 -8.73 -26.13
CA ILE A 97 -5.08 -8.22 -27.32
C ILE A 97 -4.53 -6.84 -27.73
N GLU A 98 -4.24 -5.97 -26.76
CA GLU A 98 -3.86 -4.58 -27.04
C GLU A 98 -2.36 -4.38 -27.27
N LYS A 99 -1.51 -5.12 -26.54
CA LYS A 99 -0.04 -5.06 -26.63
C LYS A 99 0.58 -6.46 -26.60
N PRO A 100 0.41 -7.27 -27.63
CA PRO A 100 0.88 -8.66 -27.63
C PRO A 100 2.40 -8.80 -27.51
N GLU A 101 3.17 -7.79 -27.91
CA GLU A 101 4.64 -7.77 -27.82
C GLU A 101 5.18 -7.57 -26.40
N ASP A 102 4.47 -6.84 -25.53
CA ASP A 102 4.81 -6.68 -24.11
C ASP A 102 3.54 -6.43 -23.26
N PRO A 103 2.77 -7.47 -22.95
CA PRO A 103 1.49 -7.34 -22.25
C PRO A 103 1.64 -7.08 -20.76
N ILE A 104 2.81 -7.31 -20.16
CA ILE A 104 2.99 -7.29 -18.70
C ILE A 104 2.67 -5.93 -18.08
N PRO A 105 3.19 -4.78 -18.56
CA PRO A 105 2.86 -3.49 -17.98
C PRO A 105 1.37 -3.20 -18.00
N LEU A 106 0.73 -3.44 -19.13
CA LEU A 106 -0.70 -3.18 -19.32
C LEU A 106 -1.57 -4.14 -18.49
N SER A 107 -1.16 -5.40 -18.35
CA SER A 107 -1.86 -6.37 -17.50
C SER A 107 -1.83 -5.99 -16.02
N LEU A 108 -0.73 -5.40 -15.53
CA LEU A 108 -0.64 -4.88 -14.18
C LEU A 108 -1.55 -3.66 -13.97
N ILE A 109 -1.65 -2.77 -14.95
CA ILE A 109 -2.59 -1.65 -14.92
C ILE A 109 -4.02 -2.18 -14.78
N TYR A 110 -4.44 -3.10 -15.67
CA TYR A 110 -5.78 -3.67 -15.64
C TYR A 110 -6.08 -4.44 -14.38
N SER A 111 -5.15 -5.26 -13.88
CA SER A 111 -5.29 -5.98 -12.62
C SER A 111 -5.50 -5.04 -11.45
N SER A 112 -4.72 -3.97 -11.38
CA SER A 112 -4.83 -2.97 -10.30
C SER A 112 -6.13 -2.17 -10.36
N ILE A 113 -6.58 -1.78 -11.56
CA ILE A 113 -7.89 -1.14 -11.78
C ILE A 113 -9.02 -2.05 -11.30
N ASP A 114 -8.98 -3.31 -11.69
CA ASP A 114 -10.00 -4.29 -11.30
C ASP A 114 -9.93 -4.59 -9.79
N SER A 115 -8.73 -4.62 -9.20
CA SER A 115 -8.55 -4.74 -7.76
C SER A 115 -9.21 -3.60 -6.99
N ILE A 116 -9.03 -2.35 -7.44
CA ILE A 116 -9.69 -1.17 -6.86
C ILE A 116 -11.22 -1.26 -7.06
N LYS A 117 -11.67 -1.59 -8.26
CA LYS A 117 -13.10 -1.69 -8.61
C LYS A 117 -13.85 -2.72 -7.79
N TYR A 118 -13.23 -3.86 -7.53
CA TYR A 118 -13.85 -4.95 -6.77
C TYR A 118 -13.46 -4.96 -5.29
N ASN A 119 -12.71 -3.96 -4.82
CA ASN A 119 -12.20 -3.83 -3.44
C ASN A 119 -11.43 -5.06 -2.98
N THR A 120 -10.68 -5.69 -3.87
CA THR A 120 -10.02 -6.98 -3.64
C THR A 120 -8.60 -7.00 -4.21
N GLY A 121 -7.66 -7.61 -3.51
CA GLY A 121 -6.28 -7.70 -3.95
C GLY A 121 -5.43 -8.51 -2.98
N ASN A 122 -4.21 -8.82 -3.38
CA ASN A 122 -3.20 -9.38 -2.49
C ASN A 122 -2.13 -8.34 -2.13
N CYS A 123 -1.08 -8.76 -1.41
CA CYS A 123 0.01 -7.86 -1.01
C CYS A 123 0.68 -7.17 -2.22
N ALA A 124 0.84 -7.86 -3.35
CA ALA A 124 1.43 -7.28 -4.56
C ALA A 124 0.52 -6.20 -5.18
N ASP A 125 -0.79 -6.47 -5.32
CA ASP A 125 -1.76 -5.51 -5.85
C ASP A 125 -1.81 -4.25 -4.95
N MET A 126 -1.88 -4.44 -3.63
CA MET A 126 -1.88 -3.34 -2.66
C MET A 126 -0.60 -2.51 -2.72
N SER A 127 0.56 -3.17 -2.86
CA SER A 127 1.87 -2.49 -2.91
C SER A 127 2.07 -1.72 -4.22
N LEU A 128 1.65 -2.26 -5.35
CA LEU A 128 1.68 -1.56 -6.65
C LEU A 128 0.82 -0.29 -6.61
N ILE A 129 -0.42 -0.40 -6.12
CA ILE A 129 -1.33 0.74 -5.97
C ILE A 129 -0.75 1.76 -4.99
N LEU A 130 -0.22 1.32 -3.85
CA LEU A 130 0.36 2.19 -2.83
C LEU A 130 1.54 3.00 -3.38
N GLY A 131 2.49 2.34 -4.05
CA GLY A 131 3.65 3.03 -4.60
C GLY A 131 3.28 4.11 -5.60
N SER A 132 2.30 3.85 -6.47
CA SER A 132 1.82 4.84 -7.44
C SER A 132 1.10 6.03 -6.78
N ILE A 133 0.30 5.77 -5.73
CA ILE A 133 -0.34 6.85 -4.96
C ILE A 133 0.71 7.72 -4.29
N ILE A 134 1.73 7.12 -3.66
CA ILE A 134 2.82 7.85 -3.01
C ILE A 134 3.57 8.72 -4.00
N ALA A 135 3.93 8.18 -5.15
CA ALA A 135 4.67 8.92 -6.18
C ALA A 135 3.92 10.18 -6.64
N LYS A 136 2.59 10.14 -6.69
CA LYS A 136 1.75 11.29 -7.05
C LYS A 136 1.44 12.19 -5.85
N TYR A 137 1.00 11.61 -4.75
CA TYR A 137 0.45 12.33 -3.60
C TYR A 137 1.49 13.08 -2.75
N ILE A 138 2.62 12.45 -2.41
CA ILE A 138 3.59 13.07 -1.48
C ILE A 138 4.14 14.40 -2.01
N PRO A 139 4.61 14.53 -3.27
CA PRO A 139 5.09 15.81 -3.77
C PRO A 139 4.01 16.91 -3.73
N GLN A 140 2.78 16.57 -4.05
CA GLN A 140 1.63 17.48 -4.02
C GLN A 140 1.33 17.93 -2.59
N ARG A 141 1.27 16.98 -1.67
CA ARG A 141 1.03 17.22 -0.24
C ARG A 141 2.08 18.16 0.36
N LEU A 142 3.35 17.89 0.08
CA LEU A 142 4.46 18.72 0.54
C LEU A 142 4.40 20.14 -0.03
N THR A 143 4.09 20.28 -1.32
CA THR A 143 3.88 21.59 -1.94
C THR A 143 2.73 22.34 -1.28
N GLY A 144 1.61 21.66 -1.02
CA GLY A 144 0.41 22.23 -0.39
C GLY A 144 0.64 22.74 1.03
N ILE A 145 1.61 22.18 1.78
CA ILE A 145 1.99 22.65 3.11
C ILE A 145 3.18 23.61 3.12
N GLY A 146 3.61 24.06 1.94
CA GLY A 146 4.57 25.16 1.80
C GLY A 146 6.03 24.76 1.60
N PHE A 147 6.35 23.46 1.40
CA PHE A 147 7.72 23.11 0.98
C PHE A 147 7.99 23.54 -0.45
N SER A 148 9.18 24.12 -0.68
CA SER A 148 9.60 24.50 -2.02
C SER A 148 9.85 23.27 -2.90
N LYS A 149 9.73 23.47 -4.22
CA LYS A 149 10.08 22.42 -5.20
C LYS A 149 11.51 21.92 -5.03
N ASN A 150 12.44 22.80 -4.65
CA ASN A 150 13.83 22.42 -4.41
C ASN A 150 13.97 21.51 -3.18
N ASN A 151 13.29 21.83 -2.07
CA ASN A 151 13.28 20.95 -0.89
C ASN A 151 12.78 19.56 -1.21
N ILE A 152 11.69 19.46 -2.00
CA ILE A 152 11.09 18.18 -2.40
C ILE A 152 12.04 17.42 -3.35
N PHE A 153 12.65 18.11 -4.30
CA PHE A 153 13.63 17.53 -5.21
C PHE A 153 14.88 17.02 -4.48
N ASP A 154 15.40 17.80 -3.55
CA ASP A 154 16.59 17.45 -2.75
C ASP A 154 16.31 16.27 -1.80
N ALA A 155 15.08 16.10 -1.37
CA ALA A 155 14.66 14.95 -0.58
C ALA A 155 14.73 13.62 -1.36
N ARG A 156 14.77 13.65 -2.69
CA ARG A 156 14.92 12.44 -3.54
C ARG A 156 13.97 11.32 -3.13
N ILE A 157 12.69 11.67 -2.96
CA ILE A 157 11.67 10.71 -2.56
C ILE A 157 11.50 9.66 -3.65
N ASN A 158 11.70 8.40 -3.30
CA ASN A 158 11.59 7.28 -4.24
C ASN A 158 10.84 6.11 -3.59
N THR A 159 10.13 5.34 -4.43
CA THR A 159 9.46 4.09 -4.04
C THR A 159 9.94 2.94 -4.88
N SER A 160 10.18 1.80 -4.24
CA SER A 160 10.47 0.55 -4.93
C SER A 160 9.67 -0.60 -4.31
N LEU A 161 9.35 -1.61 -5.12
CA LEU A 161 8.77 -2.84 -4.61
C LEU A 161 9.86 -3.73 -4.05
N MET A 162 9.60 -4.24 -2.86
CA MET A 162 10.45 -5.22 -2.20
C MET A 162 9.69 -6.53 -2.08
N TYR A 163 10.40 -7.61 -2.28
CA TYR A 163 9.86 -8.93 -2.37
C TYR A 163 10.62 -9.88 -1.45
N ASN A 164 9.89 -10.69 -0.71
CA ASN A 164 10.47 -11.72 0.13
C ASN A 164 10.24 -13.09 -0.51
N SER A 165 11.33 -13.76 -0.90
CA SER A 165 11.30 -15.07 -1.56
C SER A 165 11.44 -16.25 -0.59
N ALA A 166 11.64 -16.03 0.69
CA ALA A 166 11.94 -17.11 1.64
C ALA A 166 10.73 -18.01 1.89
N SER A 167 10.88 -19.25 1.51
CA SER A 167 10.12 -20.46 1.90
C SER A 167 8.61 -20.28 2.12
N GLY A 168 7.83 -20.29 1.07
CA GLY A 168 6.42 -20.65 1.12
C GLY A 168 5.41 -19.49 1.09
N GLY A 169 5.84 -18.25 1.13
CA GLY A 169 4.97 -17.09 1.01
C GLY A 169 5.67 -15.91 0.35
N ASN A 170 5.23 -15.54 -0.85
CA ASN A 170 5.70 -14.33 -1.51
C ASN A 170 5.00 -13.13 -0.89
N HIS A 171 5.70 -12.37 -0.05
CA HIS A 171 5.17 -11.11 0.47
C HIS A 171 5.81 -9.93 -0.25
N VAL A 172 4.98 -8.98 -0.69
CA VAL A 172 5.39 -7.78 -1.42
C VAL A 172 5.03 -6.55 -0.62
N VAL A 173 5.97 -5.64 -0.48
CA VAL A 173 5.84 -4.37 0.25
C VAL A 173 6.43 -3.22 -0.56
N VAL A 174 6.15 -1.99 -0.15
CA VAL A 174 6.80 -0.80 -0.71
C VAL A 174 7.95 -0.38 0.20
N LEU A 175 9.14 -0.20 -0.37
CA LEU A 175 10.23 0.53 0.25
C LEU A 175 10.12 1.99 -0.16
N LEU A 176 9.94 2.87 0.81
CA LEU A 176 10.05 4.31 0.66
C LEU A 176 11.45 4.74 1.08
N THR A 177 12.16 5.41 0.17
CA THR A 177 13.45 6.02 0.47
C THR A 177 13.38 7.52 0.26
N PHE A 178 14.03 8.26 1.13
CA PHE A 178 14.21 9.70 0.95
C PHE A 178 15.48 10.19 1.65
N THR A 179 15.99 11.34 1.22
CA THR A 179 17.18 11.97 1.81
C THR A 179 16.77 12.96 2.89
N ASP A 180 17.28 12.74 4.10
CA ASP A 180 17.14 13.65 5.22
C ASP A 180 18.52 14.06 5.72
N SER A 181 18.81 15.38 5.75
CA SER A 181 20.08 15.91 6.27
C SER A 181 21.33 15.16 5.73
N LYS A 182 21.33 14.81 4.45
CA LYS A 182 22.37 14.01 3.75
C LYS A 182 22.40 12.52 4.13
N ARG A 183 21.44 12.03 4.88
CA ARG A 183 21.27 10.59 5.16
C ARG A 183 20.10 10.03 4.37
N ILE A 184 20.25 8.80 3.93
CA ILE A 184 19.14 8.08 3.31
C ILE A 184 18.33 7.44 4.45
N SER A 185 17.05 7.73 4.47
CA SER A 185 16.06 7.11 5.34
C SER A 185 15.27 6.08 4.54
N GLU A 186 15.11 4.88 5.09
CA GLU A 186 14.42 3.76 4.46
C GLU A 186 13.27 3.28 5.35
N TYR A 187 12.08 3.22 4.78
CA TYR A 187 10.86 2.76 5.45
C TYR A 187 10.16 1.68 4.64
N ILE A 188 9.71 0.64 5.32
CA ILE A 188 8.80 -0.36 4.75
C ILE A 188 7.37 0.12 5.00
N LEU A 189 6.58 0.12 3.92
CA LEU A 189 5.16 0.40 3.95
C LEU A 189 4.42 -0.89 3.57
N ASP A 190 3.64 -1.38 4.51
CA ASP A 190 2.91 -2.63 4.35
C ASP A 190 1.41 -2.41 4.56
N PRO A 191 0.65 -2.19 3.47
CA PRO A 191 -0.80 -1.99 3.58
C PRO A 191 -1.53 -3.27 3.98
N TRP A 192 -0.89 -4.44 3.83
CA TRP A 192 -1.43 -5.71 4.24
C TRP A 192 -1.29 -5.94 5.76
N LEU A 193 -0.17 -5.53 6.37
CA LEU A 193 0.08 -5.67 7.81
C LEU A 193 -0.51 -4.48 8.60
N ASP A 194 -1.83 -4.41 8.73
CA ASP A 194 -2.55 -3.36 9.46
C ASP A 194 -2.18 -1.92 9.02
N ALA A 195 -1.87 -1.75 7.74
CA ALA A 195 -1.44 -0.47 7.17
C ALA A 195 -0.22 0.14 7.90
N ARG A 196 0.75 -0.69 8.23
CA ARG A 196 1.93 -0.25 9.00
C ARG A 196 2.99 0.41 8.14
N ILE A 197 3.67 1.36 8.76
CA ILE A 197 4.92 1.94 8.29
C ILE A 197 5.96 1.82 9.41
N PHE A 198 7.16 1.39 9.07
CA PHE A 198 8.26 1.19 10.01
C PHE A 198 9.61 1.29 9.30
N LYS A 199 10.66 1.54 10.06
CA LYS A 199 12.00 1.58 9.50
C LYS A 199 12.40 0.21 8.95
N LYS A 200 13.11 0.18 7.83
CA LYS A 200 13.54 -1.06 7.18
C LYS A 200 14.36 -1.96 8.12
N GLU A 201 15.21 -1.36 8.96
CA GLU A 201 16.03 -2.06 9.94
C GLU A 201 15.22 -2.79 11.03
N GLU A 202 13.97 -2.34 11.28
CA GLU A 202 13.06 -2.94 12.25
C GLU A 202 12.22 -4.08 11.66
N SER A 203 12.28 -4.26 10.35
CA SER A 203 11.36 -5.16 9.61
C SER A 203 11.40 -6.60 10.11
N TYR A 204 12.59 -7.14 10.39
CA TYR A 204 12.74 -8.51 10.89
C TYR A 204 11.94 -8.74 12.17
N GLU A 205 12.15 -7.92 13.19
CA GLU A 205 11.47 -8.09 14.48
C GLU A 205 9.95 -7.86 14.37
N ILE A 206 9.53 -6.92 13.54
CA ILE A 206 8.10 -6.63 13.32
C ILE A 206 7.41 -7.83 12.69
N TYR A 207 7.98 -8.41 11.64
CA TYR A 207 7.38 -9.57 10.99
C TYR A 207 7.45 -10.81 11.88
N LYS A 208 8.57 -11.08 12.53
CA LYS A 208 8.74 -12.18 13.48
C LYS A 208 7.67 -12.17 14.57
N ASN A 209 7.35 -11.00 15.11
CA ASN A 209 6.37 -10.86 16.18
C ASN A 209 4.91 -10.90 15.71
N ASN A 210 4.64 -10.62 14.42
CA ASN A 210 3.29 -10.55 13.88
C ASN A 210 2.87 -11.75 13.04
N SER A 211 3.82 -12.58 12.59
CA SER A 211 3.48 -13.74 11.74
C SER A 211 4.49 -14.87 11.91
N ASN A 212 4.29 -15.71 12.90
CA ASN A 212 5.13 -16.90 13.12
C ASN A 212 5.20 -17.89 11.92
N LYS A 213 4.37 -17.74 10.90
CA LYS A 213 4.27 -18.65 9.76
C LYS A 213 4.86 -18.14 8.45
N TYR A 214 5.01 -16.81 8.29
CA TYR A 214 5.31 -16.23 6.98
C TYR A 214 6.74 -15.74 6.84
N ILE A 215 7.52 -15.78 7.92
CA ILE A 215 8.85 -15.19 7.94
C ILE A 215 9.86 -16.17 8.55
N ASN A 216 10.78 -16.65 7.71
CA ASN A 216 11.87 -17.49 8.11
C ASN A 216 13.05 -16.64 8.59
N GLU A 217 13.93 -17.19 9.43
CA GLU A 217 15.06 -16.49 10.08
C GLU A 217 16.09 -15.84 9.11
N ASN A 218 15.97 -16.10 7.81
CA ASN A 218 16.87 -15.60 6.76
C ASN A 218 16.22 -14.53 5.87
N HIS A 219 15.39 -13.63 6.43
CA HIS A 219 14.68 -12.66 5.62
C HIS A 219 15.55 -11.61 5.00
N CYS A 220 15.59 -11.67 3.66
CA CYS A 220 16.04 -10.57 2.84
C CYS A 220 14.86 -10.10 1.97
N PHE A 221 14.47 -8.86 2.09
CA PHE A 221 13.66 -8.20 1.08
C PHE A 221 14.57 -7.82 -0.08
N GLU A 222 14.28 -8.34 -1.26
CA GLU A 222 14.99 -8.03 -2.49
C GLU A 222 14.19 -7.02 -3.32
N ALA A 223 14.88 -6.09 -3.99
CA ALA A 223 14.25 -5.14 -4.88
C ALA A 223 13.70 -5.83 -6.13
N HIS A 224 12.49 -5.45 -6.55
CA HIS A 224 11.88 -5.94 -7.78
C HIS A 224 11.87 -4.84 -8.84
N ASP A 225 13.02 -4.61 -9.49
CA ASP A 225 13.25 -3.46 -10.36
C ASP A 225 12.24 -3.32 -11.50
N LYS A 226 11.91 -4.43 -12.20
CA LYS A 226 10.96 -4.42 -13.31
C LYS A 226 9.57 -3.90 -12.88
N TYR A 227 9.03 -4.41 -11.78
CA TYR A 227 7.72 -3.98 -11.29
C TYR A 227 7.78 -2.60 -10.63
N SER A 228 8.90 -2.25 -10.01
CA SER A 228 9.14 -0.89 -9.51
C SER A 228 9.12 0.14 -10.65
N ALA A 229 9.73 -0.18 -11.78
CA ALA A 229 9.71 0.68 -12.96
C ALA A 229 8.30 0.87 -13.51
N ILE A 230 7.50 -0.20 -13.59
CA ILE A 230 6.09 -0.11 -14.03
C ILE A 230 5.27 0.72 -13.04
N MET A 231 5.37 0.44 -11.75
CA MET A 231 4.67 1.16 -10.68
C MET A 231 4.93 2.67 -10.70
N ASN A 232 6.15 3.07 -11.04
CA ASN A 232 6.57 4.47 -11.11
C ASN A 232 6.39 5.09 -12.51
N SER A 233 5.86 4.34 -13.49
CA SER A 233 5.59 4.90 -14.81
C SER A 233 4.41 5.89 -14.78
N ALA A 234 4.50 6.95 -15.60
CA ALA A 234 3.43 7.92 -15.69
C ALA A 234 2.10 7.27 -16.10
N GLU A 235 2.13 6.30 -17.02
CA GLU A 235 0.96 5.57 -17.49
C GLU A 235 0.25 4.84 -16.33
N TYR A 236 1.01 4.14 -15.50
CA TYR A 236 0.46 3.42 -14.35
C TYR A 236 -0.11 4.38 -13.29
N ILE A 237 0.66 5.40 -12.92
CA ILE A 237 0.26 6.41 -11.92
C ILE A 237 -1.05 7.10 -12.33
N GLU A 238 -1.15 7.56 -13.58
CA GLU A 238 -2.34 8.23 -14.09
C GLU A 238 -3.56 7.30 -14.16
N ALA A 239 -3.37 6.05 -14.58
CA ALA A 239 -4.45 5.07 -14.63
C ALA A 239 -5.04 4.81 -13.23
N ILE A 240 -4.19 4.65 -12.21
CA ILE A 240 -4.60 4.44 -10.83
C ILE A 240 -5.29 5.69 -10.28
N ALA A 241 -4.70 6.88 -10.46
CA ALA A 241 -5.27 8.15 -10.00
C ALA A 241 -6.66 8.40 -10.60
N LYS A 242 -6.81 8.20 -11.90
CA LYS A 242 -8.10 8.33 -12.60
C LYS A 242 -9.14 7.34 -12.07
N THR A 243 -8.73 6.09 -11.80
CA THR A 243 -9.63 5.07 -11.27
C THR A 243 -10.11 5.45 -9.87
N ILE A 244 -9.21 5.90 -9.00
CA ILE A 244 -9.55 6.36 -7.64
C ILE A 244 -10.49 7.56 -7.70
N ASN A 245 -10.20 8.54 -8.54
CA ASN A 245 -11.08 9.70 -8.69
C ASN A 245 -12.48 9.30 -9.17
N ASN A 246 -12.57 8.43 -10.16
CA ASN A 246 -13.86 8.00 -10.73
C ASN A 246 -14.72 7.20 -9.73
N LEU A 247 -14.11 6.37 -8.90
CA LEU A 247 -14.84 5.47 -8.00
C LEU A 247 -15.09 6.06 -6.61
N TYR A 248 -14.18 6.92 -6.13
CA TYR A 248 -14.22 7.44 -4.76
C TYR A 248 -14.31 8.98 -4.70
N GLY A 249 -14.26 9.68 -5.83
CA GLY A 249 -14.28 11.14 -5.88
C GLY A 249 -13.00 11.77 -5.27
N VAL A 250 -11.93 11.01 -5.14
CA VAL A 250 -10.66 11.47 -4.56
C VAL A 250 -9.72 11.89 -5.68
N ASN A 251 -9.50 13.19 -5.81
CA ASN A 251 -8.52 13.74 -6.74
C ASN A 251 -7.14 13.84 -6.06
N LEU A 252 -6.20 12.98 -6.46
CA LEU A 252 -4.85 12.96 -5.91
C LEU A 252 -4.02 14.20 -6.28
N ASP A 253 -4.46 15.01 -7.25
CA ASP A 253 -3.82 16.26 -7.65
C ASP A 253 -4.30 17.49 -6.86
N GLU A 254 -5.52 17.42 -6.30
CA GLU A 254 -6.17 18.56 -5.65
C GLU A 254 -6.24 18.43 -4.12
N ILE A 255 -5.52 17.51 -3.54
CA ILE A 255 -5.59 17.21 -2.11
C ILE A 255 -5.14 18.42 -1.30
N GLN A 256 -6.13 19.16 -0.76
CA GLN A 256 -5.90 20.21 0.21
C GLN A 256 -5.57 19.64 1.60
N LEU A 257 -5.02 20.50 2.46
CA LEU A 257 -4.53 20.23 3.84
C LEU A 257 -5.53 19.53 4.80
N THR A 258 -6.80 19.45 4.44
CA THR A 258 -7.83 18.77 5.23
C THR A 258 -7.91 17.32 4.80
N ASN A 259 -7.48 16.42 5.68
CA ASN A 259 -7.45 14.96 5.53
C ASN A 259 -8.38 14.44 4.40
N PRO A 260 -7.83 14.13 3.22
CA PRO A 260 -8.62 13.81 2.02
C PRO A 260 -9.40 12.51 2.16
N PHE A 261 -9.06 11.69 3.14
CA PHE A 261 -9.63 10.36 3.37
C PHE A 261 -10.69 10.32 4.47
N LYS A 262 -11.18 11.48 4.93
CA LYS A 262 -12.27 11.56 5.92
C LYS A 262 -13.65 11.15 5.39
N PHE A 263 -13.77 10.94 4.08
CA PHE A 263 -15.06 10.73 3.42
C PHE A 263 -15.30 9.28 2.96
N ILE A 264 -14.47 8.32 3.40
CA ILE A 264 -14.64 6.90 3.03
C ILE A 264 -14.98 6.06 4.26
#